data_96e04fa0b977c66801dc4b89014de068
#
_entry.id   96e04fa0b977c66801dc4b89014de068
#
_cell.length_a   1.000
_cell.length_b   1.000
_cell.length_c   1.000
_cell.angle_alpha   90.00
_cell.angle_beta   90.00
_cell.angle_gamma   90.00
#
_symmetry.space_group_name_H-M   'P 1'
#
loop_
_entity.id
_entity.type
_entity.pdbx_description
1 polymer ?
#
loop_
_entity_poly.entity_id
_entity_poly.type
_entity_poly.pdbx_seq_one_letter_code
_entity_poly.pdbx_strand_id
1 'polypeptide(L)'
;VTENAYLVGLRLSGKKVVVIGGGTVAQRRVPVLIAHGAQVHVVARVATPAVEALAEQKPGITLELRDYRDGDLDGAWYAIAATDDPAVNAAIVAEAERRRIFCVRADAGREGTAVTPASFDYEGLLVGVLASGEHRRSAAVRSAIREAFQSGRIVPDIVASTASDVVPGGVALVGGGPGDPELITVRGRRLLAHADVVVADRLAPPELLAELPPHVEIIDAAKIPYGRAMAQEAINSVLIDRARAGQFVVRLKGGDPFVFARGYEEVLACAEAGIPVTVVPGVTSAIAVPALAGVPVTHRAVNHEFVVVSGHLAPDNPESLVNW
;
A
#
# COMPACT_ATOMS: atom_id res chain seq x y z
N VAL A 1 -6.62 33.83 8.55
CA VAL A 1 -5.30 33.65 7.94
C VAL A 1 -4.97 32.17 8.04
N THR A 2 -4.95 31.47 6.93
CA THR A 2 -4.49 30.08 6.85
C THR A 2 -3.00 30.08 7.12
N GLU A 3 -2.56 29.53 8.23
CA GLU A 3 -1.14 29.28 8.49
C GLU A 3 -0.62 28.31 7.43
N ASN A 4 0.22 28.83 6.54
CA ASN A 4 0.90 28.06 5.51
C ASN A 4 2.16 27.44 6.14
N ALA A 5 2.05 26.27 6.76
CA ALA A 5 3.23 25.51 7.18
C ALA A 5 3.97 25.00 5.93
N TYR A 6 5.28 25.18 5.91
CA TYR A 6 6.16 24.65 4.86
C TYR A 6 6.57 23.22 5.24
N LEU A 7 6.20 22.23 4.41
CA LEU A 7 6.49 20.82 4.67
C LEU A 7 7.94 20.49 4.28
N VAL A 8 8.72 20.03 5.23
CA VAL A 8 10.11 19.60 5.04
C VAL A 8 10.39 18.29 5.76
N GLY A 9 11.34 17.52 5.28
CA GLY A 9 11.92 16.36 5.97
C GLY A 9 13.18 16.76 6.73
N LEU A 10 13.22 16.57 8.05
CA LEU A 10 14.40 16.84 8.86
C LEU A 10 15.33 15.63 8.90
N ARG A 11 16.61 15.83 8.61
CA ARG A 11 17.66 14.81 8.77
C ARG A 11 18.26 14.91 10.17
N LEU A 12 17.78 14.07 11.07
CA LEU A 12 18.11 14.12 12.50
C LEU A 12 19.22 13.15 12.92
N SER A 13 19.79 12.36 12.03
CA SER A 13 20.86 11.41 12.36
C SER A 13 22.04 12.13 13.01
N GLY A 14 22.42 11.69 14.24
CA GLY A 14 23.46 12.30 15.05
C GLY A 14 23.14 13.69 15.62
N LYS A 15 21.92 14.22 15.42
CA LYS A 15 21.52 15.54 15.90
C LYS A 15 20.84 15.45 17.28
N LYS A 16 21.13 16.43 18.16
CA LYS A 16 20.47 16.56 19.45
C LYS A 16 19.00 16.97 19.24
N VAL A 17 18.09 16.19 19.80
CA VAL A 17 16.64 16.48 19.87
C VAL A 17 16.23 16.50 21.34
N VAL A 18 15.54 17.53 21.75
CA VAL A 18 15.09 17.67 23.14
C VAL A 18 13.58 17.50 23.23
N VAL A 19 13.16 16.66 24.16
CA VAL A 19 11.74 16.42 24.45
C VAL A 19 11.47 16.80 25.89
N ILE A 20 10.67 17.83 26.09
CA ILE A 20 10.26 18.26 27.41
C ILE A 20 8.87 17.72 27.71
N GLY A 21 8.80 16.78 28.65
CA GLY A 21 7.64 15.98 29.01
C GLY A 21 7.87 14.49 28.75
N GLY A 22 7.48 13.65 29.70
CA GLY A 22 7.66 12.18 29.70
C GLY A 22 6.36 11.39 29.51
N GLY A 23 5.26 12.06 29.11
CA GLY A 23 3.93 11.47 28.98
C GLY A 23 3.70 10.70 27.68
N THR A 24 2.42 10.52 27.31
CA THR A 24 1.99 9.76 26.13
C THR A 24 2.49 10.33 24.81
N VAL A 25 2.76 11.62 24.72
CA VAL A 25 3.35 12.24 23.52
C VAL A 25 4.79 11.79 23.36
N ALA A 26 5.60 11.87 24.42
CA ALA A 26 6.99 11.39 24.43
C ALA A 26 7.04 9.89 24.10
N GLN A 27 6.20 9.07 24.72
CA GLN A 27 6.12 7.63 24.47
C GLN A 27 5.91 7.29 22.99
N ARG A 28 5.17 8.11 22.23
CA ARG A 28 4.94 7.90 20.79
C ARG A 28 6.03 8.49 19.91
N ARG A 29 6.66 9.60 20.31
CA ARG A 29 7.60 10.36 19.49
C ARG A 29 9.03 9.91 19.63
N VAL A 30 9.47 9.61 20.86
CA VAL A 30 10.85 9.23 21.15
C VAL A 30 11.32 8.00 20.34
N PRO A 31 10.56 6.90 20.25
CA PRO A 31 10.99 5.75 19.45
C PRO A 31 11.21 6.10 17.97
N VAL A 32 10.37 6.96 17.42
CA VAL A 32 10.48 7.40 16.02
C VAL A 32 11.73 8.23 15.81
N LEU A 33 12.03 9.16 16.71
CA LEU A 33 13.24 10.00 16.65
C LEU A 33 14.51 9.15 16.72
N ILE A 34 14.54 8.17 17.65
CA ILE A 34 15.67 7.23 17.78
C ILE A 34 15.84 6.39 16.52
N ALA A 35 14.75 5.90 15.93
CA ALA A 35 14.80 5.12 14.69
C ALA A 35 15.38 5.92 13.51
N HIS A 36 15.26 7.25 13.55
CA HIS A 36 15.88 8.15 12.56
C HIS A 36 17.30 8.62 12.98
N GLY A 37 17.90 7.97 13.98
CA GLY A 37 19.28 8.23 14.42
C GLY A 37 19.49 9.50 15.23
N ALA A 38 18.42 10.12 15.76
CA ALA A 38 18.53 11.29 16.62
C ALA A 38 19.16 10.93 17.97
N GLN A 39 19.90 11.88 18.57
CA GLN A 39 20.33 11.85 19.96
C GLN A 39 19.23 12.56 20.80
N VAL A 40 18.39 11.74 21.43
CA VAL A 40 17.21 12.26 22.13
C VAL A 40 17.51 12.54 23.60
N HIS A 41 17.22 13.75 24.05
CA HIS A 41 17.33 14.15 25.44
C HIS A 41 15.93 14.46 26.00
N VAL A 42 15.47 13.64 26.93
CA VAL A 42 14.16 13.81 27.58
C VAL A 42 14.33 14.47 28.95
N VAL A 43 13.60 15.54 29.17
CA VAL A 43 13.50 16.19 30.48
C VAL A 43 12.05 16.19 30.93
N ALA A 44 11.75 15.61 32.09
CA ALA A 44 10.39 15.48 32.58
C ALA A 44 10.38 15.32 34.11
N ARG A 45 9.33 15.81 34.79
CA ARG A 45 9.15 15.55 36.24
C ARG A 45 8.84 14.07 36.49
N VAL A 46 8.06 13.46 35.60
CA VAL A 46 7.66 12.06 35.64
C VAL A 46 7.66 11.54 34.21
N ALA A 47 8.13 10.34 34.04
CA ALA A 47 8.06 9.64 32.73
C ALA A 47 7.15 8.41 32.81
N THR A 48 6.61 8.00 31.65
CA THR A 48 5.90 6.72 31.57
C THR A 48 6.91 5.57 31.63
N PRO A 49 6.52 4.38 32.15
CA PRO A 49 7.41 3.21 32.19
C PRO A 49 8.01 2.86 30.82
N ALA A 50 7.29 3.16 29.75
CA ALA A 50 7.78 2.92 28.38
C ALA A 50 8.93 3.87 28.01
N VAL A 51 8.90 5.14 28.43
CA VAL A 51 9.98 6.10 28.20
C VAL A 51 11.20 5.77 29.07
N GLU A 52 10.98 5.38 30.33
CA GLU A 52 12.04 4.91 31.22
C GLU A 52 12.76 3.69 30.67
N ALA A 53 12.01 2.67 30.28
CA ALA A 53 12.56 1.46 29.66
C ALA A 53 13.35 1.76 28.37
N LEU A 54 12.91 2.71 27.55
CA LEU A 54 13.66 3.14 26.36
C LEU A 54 15.01 3.77 26.75
N ALA A 55 15.03 4.62 27.79
CA ALA A 55 16.24 5.29 28.24
C ALA A 55 17.27 4.30 28.82
N GLU A 56 16.81 3.21 29.44
CA GLU A 56 17.67 2.13 29.95
C GLU A 56 18.22 1.21 28.85
N GLN A 57 17.41 0.92 27.82
CA GLN A 57 17.70 -0.16 26.88
C GLN A 57 18.30 0.30 25.55
N LYS A 58 18.13 1.56 25.17
CA LYS A 58 18.52 2.04 23.85
C LYS A 58 19.66 3.06 23.92
N PRO A 59 20.69 2.93 23.08
CA PRO A 59 21.66 4.00 22.90
C PRO A 59 20.99 5.20 22.19
N GLY A 60 21.50 6.40 22.46
CA GLY A 60 21.02 7.62 21.79
C GLY A 60 19.83 8.30 22.47
N ILE A 61 19.46 7.87 23.68
CA ILE A 61 18.50 8.55 24.54
C ILE A 61 19.07 8.78 25.92
N THR A 62 18.76 9.94 26.49
CA THR A 62 19.00 10.27 27.91
C THR A 62 17.70 10.76 28.52
N LEU A 63 17.47 10.44 29.80
CA LEU A 63 16.31 10.88 30.58
C LEU A 63 16.76 11.58 31.87
N GLU A 64 16.30 12.80 32.06
CA GLU A 64 16.48 13.53 33.31
C GLU A 64 15.11 13.77 33.97
N LEU A 65 14.95 13.23 35.17
CA LEU A 65 13.73 13.41 35.96
C LEU A 65 13.82 14.70 36.81
N ARG A 66 13.40 15.80 36.19
CA ARG A 66 13.35 17.16 36.82
C ARG A 66 12.45 18.11 36.05
N ASP A 67 12.22 19.27 36.59
CA ASP A 67 11.56 20.36 35.88
C ASP A 67 12.43 20.90 34.74
N TYR A 68 11.74 21.42 33.70
CA TYR A 68 12.35 22.19 32.63
C TYR A 68 13.05 23.44 33.18
N ARG A 69 14.18 23.77 32.56
CA ARG A 69 14.94 25.00 32.84
C ARG A 69 15.33 25.69 31.55
N ASP A 70 15.36 27.03 31.56
CA ASP A 70 15.93 27.77 30.41
C ASP A 70 17.38 27.33 30.21
N GLY A 71 17.77 27.00 29.00
CA GLY A 71 19.05 26.36 28.67
C GLY A 71 18.96 24.89 28.31
N ASP A 72 17.88 24.19 28.62
CA ASP A 72 17.74 22.77 28.29
C ASP A 72 17.76 22.51 26.78
N LEU A 73 17.37 23.50 25.96
CA LEU A 73 17.42 23.40 24.50
C LEU A 73 18.80 23.71 23.89
N ASP A 74 19.83 23.96 24.71
CA ASP A 74 21.17 24.28 24.19
C ASP A 74 21.68 23.20 23.21
N GLY A 75 22.07 23.65 22.02
CA GLY A 75 22.61 22.77 20.96
C GLY A 75 21.58 21.84 20.30
N ALA A 76 20.30 21.96 20.63
CA ALA A 76 19.27 21.18 19.96
C ALA A 76 19.01 21.70 18.53
N TRP A 77 18.68 20.78 17.65
CA TRP A 77 18.20 21.06 16.30
C TRP A 77 16.67 21.07 16.22
N TYR A 78 16.05 20.29 17.08
CA TYR A 78 14.62 20.11 17.13
C TYR A 78 14.17 19.90 18.57
N ALA A 79 13.02 20.45 18.93
CA ALA A 79 12.45 20.33 20.27
C ALA A 79 10.97 19.94 20.21
N ILE A 80 10.49 19.26 21.26
CA ILE A 80 9.08 18.95 21.47
C ILE A 80 8.70 19.41 22.88
N ALA A 81 7.79 20.38 22.97
CA ALA A 81 7.15 20.81 24.20
C ALA A 81 5.86 19.99 24.40
N ALA A 82 5.88 19.10 25.39
CA ALA A 82 4.81 18.11 25.61
C ALA A 82 4.56 17.88 27.11
N THR A 83 4.61 18.94 27.91
CA THR A 83 4.22 18.91 29.34
C THR A 83 2.71 19.11 29.47
N ASP A 84 2.17 18.82 30.65
CA ASP A 84 0.78 19.08 31.00
C ASP A 84 0.54 20.58 31.39
N ASP A 85 1.59 21.39 31.47
CA ASP A 85 1.51 22.81 31.80
C ASP A 85 1.67 23.69 30.57
N PRO A 86 0.59 24.35 30.09
CA PRO A 86 0.65 25.23 28.93
C PRO A 86 1.59 26.41 29.05
N ALA A 87 1.85 26.90 30.30
CA ALA A 87 2.77 28.00 30.52
C ALA A 87 4.23 27.54 30.32
N VAL A 88 4.56 26.35 30.79
CA VAL A 88 5.86 25.73 30.55
C VAL A 88 6.07 25.47 29.06
N ASN A 89 5.05 24.93 28.36
CA ASN A 89 5.12 24.69 26.92
C ASN A 89 5.34 26.00 26.14
N ALA A 90 4.69 27.10 26.55
CA ALA A 90 4.92 28.43 25.96
C ALA A 90 6.35 28.94 26.20
N ALA A 91 6.90 28.76 27.40
CA ALA A 91 8.27 29.15 27.72
C ALA A 91 9.31 28.37 26.88
N ILE A 92 9.07 27.06 26.67
CA ILE A 92 9.92 26.22 25.81
C ILE A 92 9.91 26.72 24.36
N VAL A 93 8.74 27.06 23.82
CA VAL A 93 8.63 27.63 22.46
C VAL A 93 9.36 28.97 22.38
N ALA A 94 9.20 29.83 23.37
CA ALA A 94 9.89 31.12 23.40
C ALA A 94 11.43 30.97 23.49
N GLU A 95 11.93 29.99 24.23
CA GLU A 95 13.36 29.64 24.21
C GLU A 95 13.79 29.15 22.85
N ALA A 96 13.00 28.21 22.22
CA ALA A 96 13.30 27.67 20.93
C ALA A 96 13.37 28.76 19.83
N GLU A 97 12.46 29.73 19.84
CA GLU A 97 12.51 30.91 18.95
C GLU A 97 13.77 31.75 19.13
N ARG A 98 14.12 32.08 20.36
CA ARG A 98 15.36 32.87 20.66
C ARG A 98 16.61 32.15 20.12
N ARG A 99 16.59 30.79 20.17
CA ARG A 99 17.71 29.96 19.74
C ARG A 99 17.63 29.50 18.30
N ARG A 100 16.56 29.83 17.57
CA ARG A 100 16.29 29.40 16.17
C ARG A 100 16.20 27.88 16.05
N ILE A 101 15.55 27.22 17.01
CA ILE A 101 15.31 25.79 17.05
C ILE A 101 13.88 25.54 16.61
N PHE A 102 13.67 24.57 15.71
CA PHE A 102 12.31 24.14 15.38
C PHE A 102 11.69 23.41 16.57
N CYS A 103 10.54 23.90 17.04
CA CYS A 103 9.84 23.39 18.21
C CYS A 103 8.39 23.06 17.91
N VAL A 104 7.98 21.83 18.18
CA VAL A 104 6.57 21.42 18.16
C VAL A 104 5.98 21.60 19.53
N ARG A 105 4.86 22.29 19.63
CA ARG A 105 4.06 22.42 20.83
C ARG A 105 2.87 21.46 20.78
N ALA A 106 2.81 20.49 21.70
CA ALA A 106 1.88 19.38 21.63
C ALA A 106 0.43 19.75 22.01
N ASP A 107 0.25 20.68 22.94
CA ASP A 107 -1.05 21.18 23.44
C ASP A 107 -1.67 22.25 22.53
N ALA A 108 -0.82 23.03 21.86
CA ALA A 108 -1.25 24.13 21.00
C ALA A 108 -0.41 24.15 19.70
N GLY A 109 -0.66 23.22 18.82
CA GLY A 109 0.17 22.95 17.63
C GLY A 109 0.36 24.13 16.66
N ARG A 110 -0.48 25.18 16.76
CA ARG A 110 -0.33 26.43 15.98
C ARG A 110 0.64 27.44 16.59
N GLU A 111 1.00 27.24 17.84
CA GLU A 111 1.87 28.15 18.60
C GLU A 111 3.33 27.67 18.63
N GLY A 112 3.64 26.54 18.02
CA GLY A 112 5.02 26.07 17.82
C GLY A 112 5.65 26.64 16.55
N THR A 113 6.98 26.63 16.47
CA THR A 113 7.73 27.00 15.25
C THR A 113 7.77 25.87 14.21
N ALA A 114 7.29 24.70 14.57
CA ALA A 114 7.17 23.52 13.69
C ALA A 114 5.88 22.75 13.97
N VAL A 115 5.39 22.05 12.96
CA VAL A 115 4.23 21.17 13.04
C VAL A 115 4.61 19.78 12.58
N THR A 116 4.23 18.74 13.35
CA THR A 116 4.45 17.36 12.93
C THR A 116 3.33 16.91 11.99
N PRO A 117 3.62 16.49 10.77
CA PRO A 117 2.62 15.94 9.86
C PRO A 117 2.10 14.58 10.35
N ALA A 118 0.89 14.23 9.96
CA ALA A 118 0.45 12.85 9.97
C ALA A 118 1.21 12.10 8.87
N SER A 119 2.06 11.13 9.22
CA SER A 119 2.95 10.49 8.26
C SER A 119 2.87 8.97 8.33
N PHE A 120 3.32 8.32 7.26
CA PHE A 120 3.61 6.89 7.21
C PHE A 120 4.75 6.64 6.21
N ASP A 121 5.43 5.51 6.41
CA ASP A 121 6.36 4.96 5.45
C ASP A 121 5.68 3.84 4.64
N TYR A 122 5.96 3.80 3.35
CA TYR A 122 5.55 2.74 2.44
C TYR A 122 6.71 2.43 1.50
N GLU A 123 7.39 1.30 1.73
CA GLU A 123 8.50 0.81 0.91
C GLU A 123 9.59 1.89 0.67
N GLY A 124 9.92 2.65 1.71
CA GLY A 124 10.93 3.72 1.65
C GLY A 124 10.40 5.08 1.15
N LEU A 125 9.14 5.17 0.77
CA LEU A 125 8.46 6.43 0.47
C LEU A 125 7.84 7.02 1.74
N LEU A 126 8.38 8.13 2.22
CA LEU A 126 7.83 8.84 3.37
C LEU A 126 6.75 9.83 2.93
N VAL A 127 5.52 9.58 3.33
CA VAL A 127 4.36 10.46 3.04
C VAL A 127 3.99 11.25 4.27
N GLY A 128 3.88 12.58 4.13
CA GLY A 128 3.44 13.50 5.18
C GLY A 128 2.22 14.30 4.76
N VAL A 129 1.24 14.46 5.66
CA VAL A 129 0.00 15.22 5.42
C VAL A 129 -0.19 16.28 6.49
N LEU A 130 -0.37 17.53 6.08
CA LEU A 130 -0.76 18.65 6.92
C LEU A 130 -2.10 19.23 6.41
N ALA A 131 -3.03 19.50 7.28
CA ALA A 131 -4.34 20.08 6.97
C ALA A 131 -4.61 21.30 7.89
N SER A 132 -3.79 22.34 7.74
CA SER A 132 -3.98 23.66 8.38
C SER A 132 -4.42 23.62 9.87
N GLY A 133 -3.80 22.73 10.66
CA GLY A 133 -4.12 22.55 12.09
C GLY A 133 -5.28 21.59 12.38
N GLU A 134 -5.92 21.02 11.37
CA GLU A 134 -6.97 20.00 11.54
C GLU A 134 -6.37 18.59 11.64
N HIS A 135 -5.88 18.20 12.83
CA HIS A 135 -5.19 16.92 13.04
C HIS A 135 -6.01 15.69 12.64
N ARG A 136 -7.35 15.72 12.89
CA ARG A 136 -8.26 14.62 12.48
C ARG A 136 -8.32 14.46 10.97
N ARG A 137 -8.39 15.58 10.24
CA ARG A 137 -8.39 15.59 8.77
C ARG A 137 -7.07 15.10 8.22
N SER A 138 -5.94 15.57 8.76
CA SER A 138 -4.60 15.08 8.38
C SER A 138 -4.49 13.56 8.57
N ALA A 139 -4.98 13.04 9.70
CA ALA A 139 -4.95 11.60 9.99
C ALA A 139 -5.88 10.80 9.06
N ALA A 140 -7.06 11.30 8.74
CA ALA A 140 -7.99 10.65 7.82
C ALA A 140 -7.43 10.58 6.40
N VAL A 141 -6.92 11.69 5.87
CA VAL A 141 -6.29 11.74 4.54
C VAL A 141 -5.06 10.84 4.48
N ARG A 142 -4.17 10.88 5.50
CA ARG A 142 -3.04 9.95 5.59
C ARG A 142 -3.49 8.49 5.52
N SER A 143 -4.58 8.12 6.23
CA SER A 143 -5.08 6.74 6.25
C SER A 143 -5.64 6.34 4.89
N ALA A 144 -6.39 7.22 4.21
CA ALA A 144 -6.90 6.99 2.87
C ALA A 144 -5.77 6.81 1.83
N ILE A 145 -4.72 7.64 1.91
CA ILE A 145 -3.55 7.50 1.04
C ILE A 145 -2.83 6.18 1.31
N ARG A 146 -2.61 5.82 2.59
CA ARG A 146 -1.99 4.53 2.96
C ARG A 146 -2.78 3.36 2.40
N GLU A 147 -4.11 3.38 2.55
CA GLU A 147 -5.00 2.35 2.01
C GLU A 147 -4.92 2.27 0.48
N ALA A 148 -4.85 3.41 -0.21
CA ALA A 148 -4.68 3.45 -1.66
C ALA A 148 -3.36 2.81 -2.12
N PHE A 149 -2.25 3.03 -1.39
CA PHE A 149 -0.98 2.32 -1.63
C PHE A 149 -1.10 0.82 -1.35
N GLN A 150 -1.66 0.44 -0.18
CA GLN A 150 -1.80 -0.96 0.23
C GLN A 150 -2.72 -1.76 -0.69
N SER A 151 -3.77 -1.13 -1.23
CA SER A 151 -4.69 -1.75 -2.19
C SER A 151 -4.17 -1.72 -3.64
N GLY A 152 -3.02 -1.10 -3.90
CA GLY A 152 -2.47 -0.94 -5.25
C GLY A 152 -3.24 0.05 -6.14
N ARG A 153 -4.11 0.89 -5.57
CA ARG A 153 -4.76 2.00 -6.31
C ARG A 153 -3.80 3.14 -6.63
N ILE A 154 -2.76 3.28 -5.83
CA ILE A 154 -1.63 4.18 -6.11
C ILE A 154 -0.38 3.32 -6.10
N VAL A 155 0.35 3.30 -7.21
CA VAL A 155 1.62 2.60 -7.34
C VAL A 155 2.68 3.65 -7.65
N PRO A 156 3.67 3.84 -6.74
CA PRO A 156 4.79 4.73 -7.04
C PRO A 156 5.66 4.13 -8.14
N ASP A 157 5.93 4.86 -9.20
CA ASP A 157 6.81 4.43 -10.30
C ASP A 157 8.23 4.01 -9.84
N ILE A 158 8.61 4.39 -8.63
CA ILE A 158 9.94 4.12 -8.04
C ILE A 158 10.04 2.70 -7.48
N VAL A 159 8.95 1.96 -7.32
CA VAL A 159 8.92 0.59 -6.77
C VAL A 159 9.28 -0.48 -7.83
N ALA A 160 9.75 -0.09 -8.99
CA ALA A 160 10.28 -1.02 -10.00
C ALA A 160 11.43 -1.91 -9.47
N SER A 161 12.03 -1.59 -8.32
CA SER A 161 13.14 -2.38 -7.77
C SER A 161 12.72 -3.56 -6.88
N THR A 162 11.45 -3.67 -6.47
CA THR A 162 10.95 -4.79 -5.65
C THR A 162 9.90 -5.65 -6.34
N ALA A 163 9.43 -5.25 -7.52
CA ALA A 163 8.50 -6.05 -8.31
C ALA A 163 9.26 -7.10 -9.13
N SER A 164 9.75 -8.16 -8.45
CA SER A 164 10.32 -9.35 -9.14
C SER A 164 9.34 -10.01 -10.13
N ASP A 165 8.09 -9.56 -10.14
CA ASP A 165 7.00 -10.09 -10.97
C ASP A 165 6.77 -9.27 -12.26
N VAL A 166 7.25 -8.02 -12.33
CA VAL A 166 7.21 -7.17 -13.53
C VAL A 166 8.48 -7.42 -14.32
N VAL A 167 8.40 -8.29 -15.29
CA VAL A 167 9.54 -8.65 -16.15
C VAL A 167 9.33 -7.98 -17.50
N PRO A 168 10.19 -7.04 -17.92
CA PRO A 168 10.14 -6.51 -19.28
C PRO A 168 10.16 -7.65 -20.31
N GLY A 169 9.23 -7.63 -21.25
CA GLY A 169 9.05 -8.75 -22.18
C GLY A 169 8.39 -10.00 -21.56
N GLY A 170 7.80 -9.88 -20.37
CA GLY A 170 7.07 -10.94 -19.70
C GLY A 170 5.54 -10.79 -19.81
N VAL A 171 4.83 -11.88 -19.49
CA VAL A 171 3.37 -11.95 -19.44
C VAL A 171 2.90 -12.30 -18.04
N ALA A 172 1.92 -11.55 -17.51
CA ALA A 172 1.22 -11.92 -16.28
C ALA A 172 -0.23 -12.31 -16.58
N LEU A 173 -0.62 -13.54 -16.26
CA LEU A 173 -2.01 -13.95 -16.26
C LEU A 173 -2.63 -13.57 -14.93
N VAL A 174 -3.60 -12.68 -14.93
CA VAL A 174 -4.22 -12.12 -13.73
C VAL A 174 -5.71 -12.45 -13.70
N GLY A 175 -6.15 -13.08 -12.61
CA GLY A 175 -7.56 -13.27 -12.33
C GLY A 175 -8.19 -11.97 -11.80
N GLY A 176 -9.16 -11.45 -12.54
CA GLY A 176 -9.87 -10.21 -12.21
C GLY A 176 -11.03 -10.38 -11.23
N GLY A 177 -11.29 -11.61 -10.75
CA GLY A 177 -12.40 -11.87 -9.84
C GLY A 177 -13.75 -12.03 -10.56
N PRO A 178 -14.86 -12.12 -9.77
CA PRO A 178 -16.18 -12.49 -10.27
C PRO A 178 -16.97 -11.32 -10.89
N GLY A 179 -16.41 -10.12 -10.97
CA GLY A 179 -17.05 -8.92 -11.52
C GLY A 179 -16.87 -7.68 -10.65
N ASP A 180 -16.90 -7.82 -9.32
CA ASP A 180 -16.61 -6.74 -8.39
C ASP A 180 -15.11 -6.38 -8.43
N PRO A 181 -14.74 -5.12 -8.75
CA PRO A 181 -13.34 -4.70 -8.82
C PRO A 181 -12.61 -4.76 -7.47
N GLU A 182 -13.33 -4.80 -6.34
CA GLU A 182 -12.72 -4.97 -5.02
C GLU A 182 -12.31 -6.42 -4.73
N LEU A 183 -12.78 -7.39 -5.53
CA LEU A 183 -12.43 -8.80 -5.39
C LEU A 183 -11.22 -9.24 -6.25
N ILE A 184 -10.55 -8.31 -6.89
CA ILE A 184 -9.21 -8.58 -7.44
C ILE A 184 -8.18 -8.70 -6.31
N THR A 185 -7.18 -9.56 -6.49
CA THR A 185 -6.07 -9.62 -5.53
C THR A 185 -5.23 -8.36 -5.57
N VAL A 186 -4.63 -7.97 -4.42
CA VAL A 186 -3.70 -6.83 -4.35
C VAL A 186 -2.54 -6.98 -5.34
N ARG A 187 -2.00 -8.22 -5.49
CA ARG A 187 -0.94 -8.51 -6.48
C ARG A 187 -1.42 -8.29 -7.90
N GLY A 188 -2.63 -8.74 -8.24
CA GLY A 188 -3.21 -8.55 -9.57
C GLY A 188 -3.39 -7.06 -9.91
N ARG A 189 -3.96 -6.28 -9.00
CA ARG A 189 -4.14 -4.83 -9.18
C ARG A 189 -2.81 -4.10 -9.37
N ARG A 190 -1.78 -4.48 -8.60
CA ARG A 190 -0.44 -3.91 -8.73
C ARG A 190 0.18 -4.20 -10.09
N LEU A 191 0.07 -5.43 -10.60
CA LEU A 191 0.60 -5.78 -11.94
C LEU A 191 -0.14 -5.06 -13.06
N LEU A 192 -1.47 -4.89 -12.94
CA LEU A 192 -2.26 -4.09 -13.87
C LEU A 192 -1.76 -2.64 -13.98
N ALA A 193 -1.45 -2.03 -12.84
CA ALA A 193 -0.96 -0.65 -12.80
C ALA A 193 0.44 -0.46 -13.43
N HIS A 194 1.22 -1.54 -13.57
CA HIS A 194 2.55 -1.51 -14.20
C HIS A 194 2.56 -2.06 -15.63
N ALA A 195 1.41 -2.44 -16.18
CA ALA A 195 1.34 -2.99 -17.51
C ALA A 195 1.62 -1.93 -18.59
N ASP A 196 2.34 -2.33 -19.64
CA ASP A 196 2.39 -1.56 -20.90
C ASP A 196 1.16 -1.88 -21.75
N VAL A 197 0.72 -3.15 -21.70
CA VAL A 197 -0.42 -3.66 -22.47
C VAL A 197 -1.29 -4.54 -21.57
N VAL A 198 -2.61 -4.33 -21.60
CA VAL A 198 -3.59 -5.18 -20.96
C VAL A 198 -4.46 -5.86 -22.03
N VAL A 199 -4.39 -7.19 -22.11
CA VAL A 199 -5.27 -8.00 -22.96
C VAL A 199 -6.40 -8.55 -22.11
N ALA A 200 -7.61 -7.97 -22.24
CA ALA A 200 -8.76 -8.27 -21.40
C ALA A 200 -9.80 -9.12 -22.16
N ASP A 201 -10.44 -10.08 -21.46
CA ASP A 201 -11.59 -10.77 -22.02
C ASP A 201 -12.92 -10.07 -21.66
N ARG A 202 -14.02 -10.58 -22.21
CA ARG A 202 -15.35 -10.01 -21.98
C ARG A 202 -15.83 -10.07 -20.52
N LEU A 203 -15.27 -10.96 -19.72
CA LEU A 203 -15.64 -11.16 -18.31
C LEU A 203 -14.73 -10.40 -17.36
N ALA A 204 -13.71 -9.71 -17.87
CA ALA A 204 -12.88 -8.85 -17.06
C ALA A 204 -13.70 -7.65 -16.55
N PRO A 205 -13.62 -7.28 -15.25
CA PRO A 205 -14.34 -6.13 -14.71
C PRO A 205 -13.95 -4.83 -15.45
N PRO A 206 -14.91 -4.11 -16.06
CA PRO A 206 -14.62 -2.90 -16.82
C PRO A 206 -14.10 -1.76 -15.95
N GLU A 207 -14.46 -1.74 -14.67
CA GLU A 207 -14.01 -0.75 -13.71
C GLU A 207 -12.48 -0.84 -13.50
N LEU A 208 -11.91 -2.06 -13.50
CA LEU A 208 -10.45 -2.25 -13.42
C LEU A 208 -9.73 -1.68 -14.63
N LEU A 209 -10.34 -1.74 -15.82
CA LEU A 209 -9.78 -1.15 -17.03
C LEU A 209 -9.86 0.37 -17.01
N ALA A 210 -10.91 0.94 -16.42
CA ALA A 210 -11.09 2.38 -16.28
C ALA A 210 -10.10 3.01 -15.27
N GLU A 211 -9.55 2.23 -14.34
CA GLU A 211 -8.54 2.69 -13.37
C GLU A 211 -7.12 2.72 -13.96
N LEU A 212 -6.90 2.17 -15.16
CA LEU A 212 -5.55 2.06 -15.74
C LEU A 212 -4.98 3.44 -16.13
N PRO A 213 -3.66 3.62 -15.99
CA PRO A 213 -3.00 4.83 -16.47
C PRO A 213 -3.23 5.05 -17.97
N PRO A 214 -3.29 6.32 -18.45
CA PRO A 214 -3.60 6.62 -19.86
C PRO A 214 -2.61 6.08 -20.90
N HIS A 215 -1.39 5.72 -20.48
CA HIS A 215 -0.38 5.16 -21.37
C HIS A 215 -0.54 3.65 -21.61
N VAL A 216 -1.35 2.96 -20.82
CA VAL A 216 -1.57 1.51 -20.94
C VAL A 216 -2.46 1.24 -22.15
N GLU A 217 -1.95 0.45 -23.08
CA GLU A 217 -2.74 -0.02 -24.22
C GLU A 217 -3.71 -1.12 -23.78
N ILE A 218 -5.00 -0.99 -24.10
CA ILE A 218 -6.02 -1.98 -23.78
C ILE A 218 -6.44 -2.71 -25.08
N ILE A 219 -6.25 -4.03 -25.10
CA ILE A 219 -6.67 -4.90 -26.20
C ILE A 219 -7.84 -5.76 -25.72
N ASP A 220 -9.00 -5.61 -26.38
CA ASP A 220 -10.19 -6.41 -26.11
C ASP A 220 -10.10 -7.75 -26.85
N ALA A 221 -9.82 -8.82 -26.11
CA ALA A 221 -9.69 -10.16 -26.66
C ALA A 221 -11.01 -10.70 -27.26
N ALA A 222 -12.18 -10.15 -26.86
CA ALA A 222 -13.46 -10.53 -27.44
C ALA A 222 -13.69 -9.98 -28.86
N LYS A 223 -12.95 -8.96 -29.26
CA LYS A 223 -13.04 -8.32 -30.59
C LYS A 223 -11.99 -8.82 -31.56
N ILE A 224 -11.09 -9.73 -31.15
CA ILE A 224 -10.13 -10.35 -32.05
C ILE A 224 -10.91 -11.26 -33.03
N PRO A 225 -10.82 -11.03 -34.36
CA PRO A 225 -11.62 -11.76 -35.35
C PRO A 225 -11.26 -13.27 -35.40
N TYR A 226 -12.21 -14.10 -35.83
CA TYR A 226 -12.15 -15.55 -36.11
C TYR A 226 -12.70 -16.49 -35.04
N GLY A 227 -13.27 -17.64 -35.46
CA GLY A 227 -13.99 -18.60 -34.62
C GLY A 227 -13.21 -19.19 -33.45
N ARG A 228 -13.89 -19.90 -32.52
CA ARG A 228 -13.39 -20.20 -31.16
C ARG A 228 -11.95 -20.74 -31.03
N ALA A 229 -11.51 -21.65 -31.93
CA ALA A 229 -10.13 -22.18 -31.90
C ALA A 229 -9.10 -21.17 -32.42
N MET A 230 -9.42 -20.52 -33.55
CA MET A 230 -8.56 -19.48 -34.15
C MET A 230 -8.46 -18.22 -33.25
N ALA A 231 -9.52 -17.92 -32.46
CA ALA A 231 -9.47 -16.82 -31.50
C ALA A 231 -8.43 -17.04 -30.37
N GLN A 232 -8.24 -18.29 -29.94
CA GLN A 232 -7.22 -18.56 -28.88
C GLN A 232 -5.79 -18.42 -29.41
N GLU A 233 -5.53 -18.94 -30.64
CA GLU A 233 -4.22 -18.77 -31.28
C GLU A 233 -3.90 -17.29 -31.54
N ALA A 234 -4.90 -16.51 -31.96
CA ALA A 234 -4.72 -15.07 -32.13
C ALA A 234 -4.42 -14.33 -30.82
N ILE A 235 -5.08 -14.70 -29.70
CA ILE A 235 -4.77 -14.17 -28.37
C ILE A 235 -3.33 -14.51 -27.97
N ASN A 236 -2.93 -15.79 -28.13
CA ASN A 236 -1.58 -16.23 -27.82
C ASN A 236 -0.54 -15.46 -28.63
N SER A 237 -0.80 -15.23 -29.94
CA SER A 237 0.09 -14.43 -30.80
C SER A 237 0.23 -13.00 -30.30
N VAL A 238 -0.88 -12.35 -29.93
CA VAL A 238 -0.83 -10.98 -29.35
C VAL A 238 0.01 -10.94 -28.09
N LEU A 239 -0.18 -11.86 -27.15
CA LEU A 239 0.61 -11.93 -25.91
C LEU A 239 2.11 -12.05 -26.21
N ILE A 240 2.47 -12.98 -27.12
CA ILE A 240 3.86 -13.27 -27.50
C ILE A 240 4.50 -12.07 -28.24
N ASP A 241 3.78 -11.49 -29.21
CA ASP A 241 4.33 -10.40 -30.03
C ASP A 241 4.60 -9.15 -29.20
N ARG A 242 3.69 -8.82 -28.28
CA ARG A 242 3.84 -7.69 -27.35
C ARG A 242 5.00 -7.92 -26.37
N ALA A 243 5.09 -9.13 -25.81
CA ALA A 243 6.19 -9.47 -24.91
C ALA A 243 7.55 -9.45 -25.65
N ARG A 244 7.63 -9.97 -26.88
CA ARG A 244 8.85 -9.88 -27.72
C ARG A 244 9.25 -8.46 -28.07
N ALA A 245 8.30 -7.53 -28.12
CA ALA A 245 8.58 -6.10 -28.26
C ALA A 245 9.14 -5.46 -26.99
N GLY A 246 9.38 -6.24 -25.92
CA GLY A 246 9.91 -5.76 -24.65
C GLY A 246 8.86 -5.21 -23.69
N GLN A 247 7.57 -5.29 -24.06
CA GLN A 247 6.46 -4.78 -23.24
C GLN A 247 6.10 -5.77 -22.13
N PHE A 248 5.72 -5.26 -20.95
CA PHE A 248 5.12 -6.06 -19.90
C PHE A 248 3.61 -6.18 -20.18
N VAL A 249 3.16 -7.40 -20.42
CA VAL A 249 1.79 -7.68 -20.83
C VAL A 249 0.99 -8.29 -19.68
N VAL A 250 -0.15 -7.72 -19.35
CA VAL A 250 -1.10 -8.33 -18.42
C VAL A 250 -2.28 -8.92 -19.21
N ARG A 251 -2.47 -10.23 -19.08
CA ARG A 251 -3.66 -10.95 -19.54
C ARG A 251 -4.69 -10.97 -18.42
N LEU A 252 -5.68 -10.07 -18.47
CA LEU A 252 -6.74 -9.96 -17.47
C LEU A 252 -7.90 -10.88 -17.84
N LYS A 253 -8.22 -11.83 -16.96
CA LYS A 253 -9.26 -12.85 -17.15
C LYS A 253 -10.33 -12.70 -16.08
N GLY A 254 -11.61 -12.92 -16.42
CA GLY A 254 -12.67 -13.00 -15.42
C GLY A 254 -12.48 -14.19 -14.49
N GLY A 255 -12.82 -14.07 -13.21
CA GLY A 255 -12.65 -15.11 -12.21
C GLY A 255 -11.19 -15.46 -11.94
N ASP A 256 -10.86 -16.73 -12.03
CA ASP A 256 -9.50 -17.28 -11.89
C ASP A 256 -8.97 -17.73 -13.25
N PRO A 257 -7.67 -17.55 -13.57
CA PRO A 257 -7.11 -17.89 -14.89
C PRO A 257 -7.18 -19.36 -15.25
N PHE A 258 -7.24 -20.25 -14.26
CA PHE A 258 -7.18 -21.70 -14.46
C PHE A 258 -8.52 -22.43 -14.23
N VAL A 259 -9.55 -21.74 -13.74
CA VAL A 259 -10.87 -22.33 -13.52
C VAL A 259 -11.75 -22.08 -14.75
N PHE A 260 -11.87 -23.06 -15.64
CA PHE A 260 -12.61 -23.03 -16.91
C PHE A 260 -12.27 -21.86 -17.84
N ALA A 261 -11.09 -21.29 -17.69
CA ALA A 261 -10.66 -20.05 -18.34
C ALA A 261 -9.56 -20.24 -19.40
N ARG A 262 -9.12 -21.46 -19.68
CA ARG A 262 -8.08 -21.81 -20.68
C ARG A 262 -6.72 -21.12 -20.45
N GLY A 263 -6.48 -20.57 -19.27
CA GLY A 263 -5.23 -19.83 -18.99
C GLY A 263 -3.97 -20.68 -19.09
N TYR A 264 -4.08 -22.00 -18.86
CA TYR A 264 -2.93 -22.90 -18.99
C TYR A 264 -2.47 -23.03 -20.45
N GLU A 265 -3.37 -22.96 -21.43
CA GLU A 265 -3.01 -22.94 -22.85
C GLU A 265 -2.21 -21.68 -23.21
N GLU A 266 -2.57 -20.52 -22.63
CA GLU A 266 -1.85 -19.26 -22.80
C GLU A 266 -0.45 -19.34 -22.15
N VAL A 267 -0.33 -19.98 -20.97
CA VAL A 267 0.96 -20.23 -20.31
C VAL A 267 1.87 -21.10 -21.16
N LEU A 268 1.35 -22.20 -21.71
CA LEU A 268 2.13 -23.10 -22.56
C LEU A 268 2.64 -22.40 -23.81
N ALA A 269 1.78 -21.66 -24.52
CA ALA A 269 2.16 -20.92 -25.71
C ALA A 269 3.27 -19.88 -25.43
N CYS A 270 3.17 -19.15 -24.31
CA CYS A 270 4.21 -18.21 -23.91
C CYS A 270 5.52 -18.93 -23.54
N ALA A 271 5.45 -20.05 -22.81
CA ALA A 271 6.61 -20.83 -22.42
C ALA A 271 7.35 -21.42 -23.64
N GLU A 272 6.61 -21.96 -24.61
CA GLU A 272 7.17 -22.43 -25.89
C GLU A 272 7.85 -21.32 -26.69
N ALA A 273 7.34 -20.10 -26.59
CA ALA A 273 7.92 -18.90 -27.19
C ALA A 273 9.12 -18.34 -26.40
N GLY A 274 9.48 -18.92 -25.24
CA GLY A 274 10.54 -18.46 -24.35
C GLY A 274 10.20 -17.18 -23.57
N ILE A 275 8.89 -16.85 -23.44
CA ILE A 275 8.40 -15.68 -22.71
C ILE A 275 8.21 -16.04 -21.24
N PRO A 276 8.78 -15.25 -20.29
CA PRO A 276 8.53 -15.42 -18.86
C PRO A 276 7.05 -15.21 -18.52
N VAL A 277 6.45 -16.14 -17.74
CA VAL A 277 5.05 -16.04 -17.34
C VAL A 277 4.90 -16.03 -15.83
N THR A 278 4.12 -15.09 -15.34
CA THR A 278 3.64 -15.04 -13.94
C THR A 278 2.14 -15.31 -13.90
N VAL A 279 1.68 -16.17 -12.98
CA VAL A 279 0.25 -16.42 -12.79
C VAL A 279 -0.17 -15.88 -11.44
N VAL A 280 -1.24 -15.08 -11.45
CA VAL A 280 -1.88 -14.53 -10.25
C VAL A 280 -3.31 -15.06 -10.17
N PRO A 281 -3.61 -15.89 -9.15
CA PRO A 281 -4.95 -16.41 -8.95
C PRO A 281 -5.99 -15.30 -8.78
N GLY A 282 -7.23 -15.61 -9.12
CA GLY A 282 -8.37 -14.74 -8.87
C GLY A 282 -9.48 -15.45 -8.10
N VAL A 283 -10.43 -14.68 -7.57
CA VAL A 283 -11.60 -15.24 -6.91
C VAL A 283 -12.56 -15.78 -7.98
N THR A 284 -12.70 -17.10 -8.03
CA THR A 284 -13.62 -17.76 -9.00
C THR A 284 -15.09 -17.55 -8.61
N SER A 285 -15.97 -17.37 -9.62
CA SER A 285 -17.42 -17.26 -9.40
C SER A 285 -18.02 -18.51 -8.74
N ALA A 286 -17.39 -19.68 -8.91
CA ALA A 286 -17.82 -20.91 -8.25
C ALA A 286 -17.85 -20.82 -6.72
N ILE A 287 -17.01 -19.97 -6.13
CA ILE A 287 -16.95 -19.69 -4.70
C ILE A 287 -17.62 -18.35 -4.36
N ALA A 288 -17.37 -17.33 -5.19
CA ALA A 288 -17.83 -15.97 -4.88
C ALA A 288 -19.37 -15.84 -4.97
N VAL A 289 -20.00 -16.40 -6.01
CA VAL A 289 -21.45 -16.24 -6.19
C VAL A 289 -22.23 -16.87 -5.04
N PRO A 290 -21.98 -18.12 -4.61
CA PRO A 290 -22.63 -18.66 -3.41
C PRO A 290 -22.35 -17.83 -2.16
N ALA A 291 -21.11 -17.40 -1.94
CA ALA A 291 -20.74 -16.60 -0.76
C ALA A 291 -21.49 -15.27 -0.71
N LEU A 292 -21.58 -14.54 -1.83
CA LEU A 292 -22.32 -13.29 -1.95
C LEU A 292 -23.84 -13.48 -1.77
N ALA A 293 -24.36 -14.68 -2.10
CA ALA A 293 -25.74 -15.07 -1.85
C ALA A 293 -25.98 -15.59 -0.42
N GLY A 294 -24.96 -15.62 0.44
CA GLY A 294 -25.06 -16.17 1.79
C GLY A 294 -25.15 -17.69 1.85
N VAL A 295 -24.76 -18.39 0.79
CA VAL A 295 -24.78 -19.85 0.67
C VAL A 295 -23.37 -20.43 0.85
N PRO A 296 -23.07 -21.10 1.97
CA PRO A 296 -21.76 -21.74 2.13
C PRO A 296 -21.64 -22.99 1.22
N VAL A 297 -20.57 -23.09 0.44
CA VAL A 297 -20.31 -24.26 -0.42
C VAL A 297 -19.84 -25.49 0.39
N THR A 298 -19.32 -25.28 1.60
CA THR A 298 -19.02 -26.32 2.59
C THR A 298 -19.53 -25.88 3.96
N HIS A 299 -19.95 -26.84 4.80
CA HIS A 299 -20.40 -26.57 6.15
C HIS A 299 -19.99 -27.70 7.09
N ARG A 300 -19.35 -27.35 8.22
CA ARG A 300 -18.93 -28.34 9.23
C ARG A 300 -20.13 -29.18 9.68
N ALA A 301 -19.97 -30.50 9.68
CA ALA A 301 -21.00 -31.49 10.02
C ALA A 301 -22.21 -31.57 9.06
N VAL A 302 -22.20 -30.88 7.92
CA VAL A 302 -23.25 -30.99 6.89
C VAL A 302 -22.65 -31.56 5.60
N ASN A 303 -21.66 -30.86 5.02
CA ASN A 303 -20.95 -31.35 3.82
C ASN A 303 -19.49 -30.95 3.86
N HIS A 304 -18.64 -31.87 3.42
CA HIS A 304 -17.18 -31.69 3.41
C HIS A 304 -16.62 -31.58 1.99
N GLU A 305 -17.49 -31.64 0.99
CA GLU A 305 -17.12 -31.58 -0.44
C GLU A 305 -18.17 -30.80 -1.23
N PHE A 306 -17.75 -30.24 -2.34
CA PHE A 306 -18.62 -29.71 -3.40
C PHE A 306 -17.95 -29.93 -4.76
N VAL A 307 -18.76 -30.04 -5.82
CA VAL A 307 -18.29 -30.32 -7.16
C VAL A 307 -18.57 -29.12 -8.06
N VAL A 308 -17.57 -28.74 -8.85
CA VAL A 308 -17.69 -27.66 -9.84
C VAL A 308 -17.57 -28.30 -11.22
N VAL A 309 -18.60 -28.14 -12.03
CA VAL A 309 -18.66 -28.67 -13.39
C VAL A 309 -18.89 -27.57 -14.41
N SER A 310 -18.31 -27.71 -15.61
CA SER A 310 -18.59 -26.78 -16.70
C SER A 310 -19.91 -27.16 -17.36
N GLY A 311 -20.85 -26.21 -17.40
CA GLY A 311 -22.14 -26.38 -18.07
C GLY A 311 -22.13 -25.97 -19.59
N HIS A 312 -20.97 -25.92 -20.24
CA HIS A 312 -20.86 -25.51 -21.64
C HIS A 312 -21.49 -26.50 -22.63
N LEU A 313 -21.48 -27.77 -22.27
CA LEU A 313 -22.05 -28.85 -23.06
C LEU A 313 -23.17 -29.52 -22.27
N ALA A 314 -24.23 -29.91 -22.99
CA ALA A 314 -25.32 -30.65 -22.39
C ALA A 314 -24.85 -32.04 -21.90
N PRO A 315 -25.53 -32.64 -20.90
CA PRO A 315 -25.16 -33.97 -20.38
C PRO A 315 -25.10 -35.08 -21.44
N ASP A 316 -25.92 -35.00 -22.45
CA ASP A 316 -26.02 -35.95 -23.56
C ASP A 316 -25.09 -35.62 -24.74
N ASN A 317 -24.33 -34.56 -24.68
CA ASN A 317 -23.38 -34.21 -25.73
C ASN A 317 -22.15 -35.15 -25.67
N PRO A 318 -21.84 -35.84 -26.81
CA PRO A 318 -20.73 -36.80 -26.85
C PRO A 318 -19.34 -36.17 -26.63
N GLU A 319 -19.21 -34.87 -26.76
CA GLU A 319 -17.98 -34.11 -26.44
C GLU A 319 -17.88 -33.72 -24.97
N SER A 320 -18.90 -34.00 -24.16
CA SER A 320 -18.87 -33.72 -22.72
C SER A 320 -17.89 -34.67 -22.04
N LEU A 321 -16.89 -34.09 -21.37
CA LEU A 321 -15.95 -34.83 -20.50
C LEU A 321 -16.44 -34.96 -19.06
N VAL A 322 -17.63 -34.41 -18.75
CA VAL A 322 -18.23 -34.49 -17.41
C VAL A 322 -18.92 -35.86 -17.28
N ASN A 323 -18.58 -36.54 -16.21
CA ASN A 323 -19.28 -37.77 -15.83
C ASN A 323 -20.55 -37.36 -15.04
N TRP A 324 -21.66 -37.24 -15.75
CA TRP A 324 -22.95 -36.76 -15.21
C TRP A 324 -23.64 -37.81 -14.34
#